data_87adb04889c3e1bfa7e9908922bf855b
#
_entry.id   87adb04889c3e1bfa7e9908922bf855b
#
_cell.length_a   1.000
_cell.length_b   1.000
_cell.length_c   1.000
_cell.angle_alpha   90.00
_cell.angle_beta   90.00
_cell.angle_gamma   90.00
#
_symmetry.space_group_name_H-M   'P 1'
#
loop_
_entity.id
_entity.type
_entity.pdbx_description
1 polymer ?
#
loop_
_entity_poly.entity_id
_entity_poly.type
_entity_poly.pdbx_seq_one_letter_code
_entity_poly.pdbx_strand_id
1 'polypeptide(L)'
;MKGFEHGRAQGFESGMEEVRELAERLKTAVDEAENYRKSMLDKSRLEIADLALDIAEKVIKTACGNQRDIVIKNVEYALSHLSDKSPVEIHVNLKDMEMTKDRISEILNMFDKVESIRVVADQSVERGGCVVESDMGGIDANITTQLEAIRSMLNE
;
A
#
# COMPACT_ATOMS: atom_id res chain seq x y z
N MET A 1 -30.07 5.25 -71.29
CA MET A 1 -30.65 4.99 -69.98
C MET A 1 -29.90 3.94 -69.14
N LYS A 2 -29.61 2.76 -69.67
CA LYS A 2 -28.90 1.67 -68.92
C LYS A 2 -27.52 2.07 -68.37
N GLY A 3 -26.71 2.92 -69.06
CA GLY A 3 -25.40 3.34 -68.55
C GLY A 3 -25.45 4.28 -67.35
N PHE A 4 -26.46 5.16 -67.27
CA PHE A 4 -26.66 6.07 -66.13
C PHE A 4 -27.09 5.33 -64.87
N GLU A 5 -27.99 4.35 -65.00
CA GLU A 5 -28.44 3.53 -63.87
C GLU A 5 -27.30 2.65 -63.33
N HIS A 6 -26.49 2.09 -64.23
CA HIS A 6 -25.35 1.29 -63.86
C HIS A 6 -24.28 2.13 -63.12
N GLY A 7 -23.94 3.31 -63.65
CA GLY A 7 -23.00 4.24 -63.01
C GLY A 7 -23.47 4.73 -61.65
N ARG A 8 -24.78 4.99 -61.50
CA ARG A 8 -25.39 5.36 -60.19
C ARG A 8 -25.31 4.23 -59.17
N ALA A 9 -25.58 2.98 -59.61
CA ALA A 9 -25.52 1.83 -58.70
C ALA A 9 -24.08 1.56 -58.27
N GLN A 10 -23.11 1.62 -59.19
CA GLN A 10 -21.68 1.47 -58.85
C GLN A 10 -21.19 2.59 -57.93
N GLY A 11 -21.56 3.85 -58.18
CA GLY A 11 -21.16 4.98 -57.33
C GLY A 11 -21.78 4.87 -55.93
N PHE A 12 -23.02 4.40 -55.83
CA PHE A 12 -23.65 4.18 -54.53
C PHE A 12 -22.95 3.03 -53.75
N GLU A 13 -22.67 1.91 -54.41
CA GLU A 13 -21.99 0.77 -53.81
C GLU A 13 -20.58 1.15 -53.32
N SER A 14 -19.79 1.83 -54.18
CA SER A 14 -18.46 2.33 -53.82
C SER A 14 -18.52 3.31 -52.64
N GLY A 15 -19.45 4.26 -52.66
CA GLY A 15 -19.64 5.21 -51.57
C GLY A 15 -20.07 4.56 -50.27
N MET A 16 -20.90 3.52 -50.34
CA MET A 16 -21.29 2.74 -49.15
C MET A 16 -20.10 1.99 -48.54
N GLU A 17 -19.22 1.40 -49.39
CA GLU A 17 -18.00 0.74 -48.90
C GLU A 17 -17.04 1.70 -48.26
N GLU A 18 -16.80 2.90 -48.83
CA GLU A 18 -15.97 3.94 -48.23
C GLU A 18 -16.52 4.38 -46.87
N VAL A 19 -17.85 4.57 -46.76
CA VAL A 19 -18.49 4.93 -45.47
C VAL A 19 -18.35 3.80 -44.46
N ARG A 20 -18.46 2.56 -44.88
CA ARG A 20 -18.27 1.41 -44.00
C ARG A 20 -16.87 1.32 -43.46
N GLU A 21 -15.86 1.45 -44.33
CA GLU A 21 -14.46 1.47 -43.93
C GLU A 21 -14.15 2.64 -42.95
N LEU A 22 -14.72 3.82 -43.21
CA LEU A 22 -14.57 4.97 -42.33
C LEU A 22 -15.23 4.72 -40.97
N ALA A 23 -16.41 4.11 -40.95
CA ALA A 23 -17.14 3.76 -39.72
C ALA A 23 -16.36 2.73 -38.90
N GLU A 24 -15.75 1.72 -39.53
CA GLU A 24 -14.89 0.74 -38.84
C GLU A 24 -13.64 1.38 -38.26
N ARG A 25 -12.99 2.27 -39.00
CA ARG A 25 -11.84 3.03 -38.50
C ARG A 25 -12.19 3.93 -37.33
N LEU A 26 -13.36 4.59 -37.41
CA LEU A 26 -13.84 5.44 -36.32
C LEU A 26 -14.13 4.59 -35.05
N LYS A 27 -14.76 3.45 -35.21
CA LYS A 27 -15.03 2.53 -34.10
C LYS A 27 -13.73 2.09 -33.44
N THR A 28 -12.73 1.67 -34.22
CA THR A 28 -11.43 1.27 -33.70
C THR A 28 -10.78 2.42 -32.92
N ALA A 29 -10.78 3.63 -33.47
CA ALA A 29 -10.21 4.80 -32.78
C ALA A 29 -10.92 5.14 -31.46
N VAL A 30 -12.25 4.98 -31.41
CA VAL A 30 -13.01 5.17 -30.17
C VAL A 30 -12.66 4.10 -29.16
N ASP A 31 -12.63 2.83 -29.56
CA ASP A 31 -12.28 1.71 -28.67
C ASP A 31 -10.86 1.87 -28.10
N GLU A 32 -9.90 2.29 -28.94
CA GLU A 32 -8.53 2.59 -28.51
C GLU A 32 -8.48 3.76 -27.51
N ALA A 33 -9.22 4.83 -27.76
CA ALA A 33 -9.29 6.00 -26.88
C ALA A 33 -9.91 5.64 -25.52
N GLU A 34 -10.96 4.82 -25.50
CA GLU A 34 -11.58 4.35 -24.26
C GLU A 34 -10.63 3.45 -23.44
N ASN A 35 -9.95 2.52 -24.10
CA ASN A 35 -8.94 1.67 -23.46
C ASN A 35 -7.79 2.47 -22.90
N TYR A 36 -7.27 3.45 -23.65
CA TYR A 36 -6.22 4.35 -23.19
C TYR A 36 -6.67 5.16 -21.97
N ARG A 37 -7.87 5.74 -22.02
CA ARG A 37 -8.45 6.48 -20.89
C ARG A 37 -8.55 5.62 -19.63
N LYS A 38 -9.04 4.38 -19.77
CA LYS A 38 -9.16 3.45 -18.64
C LYS A 38 -7.78 3.13 -18.05
N SER A 39 -6.83 2.75 -18.88
CA SER A 39 -5.46 2.45 -18.46
C SER A 39 -4.80 3.65 -17.77
N MET A 40 -5.00 4.86 -18.29
CA MET A 40 -4.47 6.08 -17.69
C MET A 40 -5.07 6.35 -16.30
N LEU A 41 -6.38 6.15 -16.14
CA LEU A 41 -7.04 6.32 -14.84
C LEU A 41 -6.55 5.29 -13.81
N ASP A 42 -6.42 4.04 -14.19
CA ASP A 42 -5.94 2.97 -13.30
C ASP A 42 -4.49 3.27 -12.87
N LYS A 43 -3.63 3.65 -13.81
CA LYS A 43 -2.25 4.04 -13.51
C LYS A 43 -2.19 5.26 -12.57
N SER A 44 -2.99 6.29 -12.85
CA SER A 44 -3.02 7.50 -12.00
C SER A 44 -3.50 7.21 -10.58
N ARG A 45 -4.44 6.29 -10.40
CA ARG A 45 -4.89 5.87 -9.06
C ARG A 45 -3.75 5.27 -8.25
N LEU A 46 -2.95 4.39 -8.85
CA LEU A 46 -1.80 3.77 -8.19
C LEU A 46 -0.72 4.81 -7.86
N GLU A 47 -0.41 5.71 -8.79
CA GLU A 47 0.58 6.78 -8.57
C GLU A 47 0.14 7.74 -7.43
N ILE A 48 -1.15 8.06 -7.33
CA ILE A 48 -1.69 8.89 -6.24
C ILE A 48 -1.59 8.14 -4.90
N ALA A 49 -1.92 6.85 -4.87
CA ALA A 49 -1.81 6.04 -3.66
C ALA A 49 -0.36 5.95 -3.18
N ASP A 50 0.58 5.69 -4.07
CA ASP A 50 2.01 5.66 -3.75
C ASP A 50 2.51 7.00 -3.20
N LEU A 51 2.15 8.10 -3.85
CA LEU A 51 2.52 9.44 -3.36
C LEU A 51 1.95 9.73 -1.98
N ALA A 52 0.69 9.34 -1.72
CA ALA A 52 0.07 9.49 -0.41
C ALA A 52 0.81 8.70 0.68
N LEU A 53 1.23 7.48 0.38
CA LEU A 53 2.02 6.65 1.30
C LEU A 53 3.41 7.22 1.54
N ASP A 54 4.09 7.74 0.52
CA ASP A 54 5.40 8.38 0.66
C ASP A 54 5.33 9.64 1.55
N ILE A 55 4.26 10.43 1.40
CA ILE A 55 4.00 11.59 2.26
C ILE A 55 3.73 11.12 3.70
N ALA A 56 2.89 10.12 3.89
CA ALA A 56 2.58 9.55 5.21
C ALA A 56 3.84 9.03 5.90
N GLU A 57 4.69 8.30 5.19
CA GLU A 57 5.96 7.81 5.71
C GLU A 57 6.85 8.96 6.21
N LYS A 58 7.00 9.99 5.41
CA LYS A 58 7.82 11.16 5.78
C LYS A 58 7.27 11.89 6.99
N VAL A 59 5.95 12.05 7.09
CA VAL A 59 5.28 12.68 8.25
C VAL A 59 5.48 11.83 9.50
N ILE A 60 5.26 10.52 9.42
CA ILE A 60 5.40 9.61 10.55
C ILE A 60 6.86 9.56 11.03
N LYS A 61 7.83 9.41 10.13
CA LYS A 61 9.27 9.42 10.49
C LYS A 61 9.69 10.72 11.17
N THR A 62 9.13 11.85 10.74
CA THR A 62 9.36 13.15 11.40
C THR A 62 8.71 13.18 12.78
N ALA A 63 7.49 12.67 12.91
CA ALA A 63 6.79 12.59 14.20
C ALA A 63 7.51 11.68 15.20
N CYS A 64 8.02 10.53 14.77
CA CYS A 64 8.83 9.62 15.61
C CYS A 64 10.11 10.29 16.14
N GLY A 65 10.65 11.26 15.40
CA GLY A 65 11.77 12.08 15.87
C GLY A 65 11.42 12.96 17.07
N ASN A 66 10.19 13.44 17.15
CA ASN A 66 9.73 14.44 18.10
C ASN A 66 8.81 13.88 19.20
N GLN A 67 8.07 12.81 18.92
CA GLN A 67 7.11 12.18 19.84
C GLN A 67 7.59 10.79 20.22
N ARG A 68 8.06 10.68 21.44
CA ARG A 68 8.63 9.42 21.97
C ARG A 68 7.59 8.34 22.25
N ASP A 69 6.31 8.72 22.44
CA ASP A 69 5.22 7.78 22.77
C ASP A 69 4.80 6.89 21.60
N ILE A 70 5.25 7.18 20.38
CA ILE A 70 4.89 6.41 19.19
C ILE A 70 5.38 4.96 19.30
N VAL A 71 6.61 4.75 19.77
CA VAL A 71 7.16 3.40 19.96
C VAL A 71 6.32 2.59 20.95
N ILE A 72 5.81 3.19 22.01
CA ILE A 72 5.00 2.51 23.02
C ILE A 72 3.69 2.02 22.40
N LYS A 73 2.98 2.88 21.67
CA LYS A 73 1.74 2.51 20.96
C LYS A 73 1.98 1.40 19.94
N ASN A 74 3.13 1.41 19.30
CA ASN A 74 3.48 0.41 18.31
C ASN A 74 3.83 -0.94 18.96
N VAL A 75 4.48 -0.93 20.12
CA VAL A 75 4.70 -2.10 20.97
C VAL A 75 3.37 -2.67 21.45
N GLU A 76 2.46 -1.85 21.97
CA GLU A 76 1.12 -2.27 22.39
C GLU A 76 0.34 -2.91 21.24
N TYR A 77 0.40 -2.30 20.06
CA TYR A 77 -0.19 -2.86 18.84
C TYR A 77 0.38 -4.24 18.51
N ALA A 78 1.70 -4.39 18.47
CA ALA A 78 2.34 -5.66 18.18
C ALA A 78 1.98 -6.74 19.22
N LEU A 79 2.02 -6.42 20.51
CA LEU A 79 1.66 -7.34 21.58
C LEU A 79 0.19 -7.78 21.52
N SER A 80 -0.71 -6.90 21.08
CA SER A 80 -2.14 -7.22 20.93
C SER A 80 -2.41 -8.32 19.89
N HIS A 81 -1.48 -8.52 18.95
CA HIS A 81 -1.57 -9.54 17.90
C HIS A 81 -0.91 -10.86 18.27
N LEU A 82 -0.30 -10.96 19.45
CA LEU A 82 0.22 -12.25 19.93
C LEU A 82 -0.94 -13.17 20.33
N SER A 83 -0.84 -14.43 19.88
CA SER A 83 -1.90 -15.42 20.10
C SER A 83 -1.75 -16.18 21.41
N ASP A 84 -0.51 -16.40 21.86
CA ASP A 84 -0.20 -17.33 22.96
C ASP A 84 0.58 -16.65 24.09
N LYS A 85 0.46 -17.23 25.29
CA LYS A 85 1.20 -16.78 26.47
C LYS A 85 2.64 -17.28 26.39
N SER A 86 3.58 -16.37 26.15
CA SER A 86 4.99 -16.65 26.01
C SER A 86 5.88 -15.51 26.47
N PRO A 87 7.15 -15.78 26.80
CA PRO A 87 8.15 -14.73 26.93
C PRO A 87 8.34 -14.05 25.58
N VAL A 88 8.51 -12.73 25.59
CA VAL A 88 8.73 -11.94 24.36
C VAL A 88 9.99 -11.11 24.45
N GLU A 89 10.66 -10.98 23.33
CA GLU A 89 11.78 -10.07 23.15
C GLU A 89 11.34 -8.94 22.21
N ILE A 90 11.50 -7.69 22.65
CA ILE A 90 11.10 -6.50 21.90
C ILE A 90 12.34 -5.77 21.45
N HIS A 91 12.57 -5.77 20.15
CA HIS A 91 13.64 -5.02 19.51
C HIS A 91 13.16 -3.62 19.18
N VAL A 92 13.88 -2.61 19.63
CA VAL A 92 13.58 -1.20 19.40
C VAL A 92 14.83 -0.43 19.02
N ASN A 93 14.65 0.73 18.41
CA ASN A 93 15.78 1.62 18.14
C ASN A 93 16.50 2.01 19.45
N LEU A 94 17.82 2.12 19.39
CA LEU A 94 18.64 2.49 20.55
C LEU A 94 18.13 3.76 21.27
N LYS A 95 17.63 4.74 20.51
CA LYS A 95 17.12 6.02 21.06
C LYS A 95 15.77 5.88 21.76
N ASP A 96 15.03 4.80 21.50
CA ASP A 96 13.71 4.55 22.07
C ASP A 96 13.76 3.50 23.20
N MET A 97 14.94 2.87 23.41
CA MET A 97 15.14 1.78 24.35
C MET A 97 14.85 2.18 25.81
N GLU A 98 15.38 3.31 26.26
CA GLU A 98 15.25 3.76 27.66
C GLU A 98 13.76 3.98 28.00
N MET A 99 13.07 4.71 27.15
CA MET A 99 11.65 4.98 27.32
C MET A 99 10.79 3.71 27.27
N THR A 100 11.12 2.79 26.39
CA THR A 100 10.41 1.51 26.31
C THR A 100 10.61 0.70 27.57
N LYS A 101 11.82 0.66 28.12
CA LYS A 101 12.12 0.00 29.41
C LYS A 101 11.36 0.60 30.59
N ASP A 102 11.24 1.91 30.64
CA ASP A 102 10.53 2.60 31.74
C ASP A 102 9.03 2.25 31.76
N ARG A 103 8.46 1.93 30.58
CA ARG A 103 7.03 1.60 30.43
C ARG A 103 6.73 0.10 30.46
N ILE A 104 7.76 -0.76 30.51
CA ILE A 104 7.56 -2.23 30.46
C ILE A 104 6.61 -2.75 31.52
N SER A 105 6.71 -2.26 32.75
CA SER A 105 5.87 -2.72 33.85
C SER A 105 4.39 -2.38 33.61
N GLU A 106 4.10 -1.22 33.04
CA GLU A 106 2.75 -0.83 32.63
C GLU A 106 2.23 -1.72 31.50
N ILE A 107 3.05 -1.93 30.46
CA ILE A 107 2.73 -2.76 29.31
C ILE A 107 2.45 -4.20 29.75
N LEU A 108 3.32 -4.79 30.58
CA LEU A 108 3.16 -6.16 31.07
C LEU A 108 1.83 -6.35 31.83
N ASN A 109 1.41 -5.35 32.61
CA ASN A 109 0.15 -5.39 33.32
C ASN A 109 -1.09 -5.27 32.40
N MET A 110 -0.94 -4.76 31.21
CA MET A 110 -2.02 -4.59 30.23
C MET A 110 -2.27 -5.86 29.40
N PHE A 111 -1.29 -6.76 29.31
CA PHE A 111 -1.35 -7.92 28.44
C PHE A 111 -1.17 -9.23 29.21
N ASP A 112 -2.27 -9.88 29.58
CA ASP A 112 -2.27 -11.17 30.30
C ASP A 112 -1.61 -12.31 29.52
N LYS A 113 -1.46 -12.15 28.22
CA LYS A 113 -0.84 -13.13 27.31
C LYS A 113 0.69 -13.06 27.26
N VAL A 114 1.29 -12.09 27.93
CA VAL A 114 2.75 -11.92 27.94
C VAL A 114 3.28 -12.40 29.30
N GLU A 115 4.19 -13.37 29.28
CA GLU A 115 4.76 -13.91 30.50
C GLU A 115 5.88 -13.01 31.03
N SER A 116 6.76 -12.57 30.15
CA SER A 116 7.86 -11.65 30.45
C SER A 116 8.25 -10.86 29.21
N ILE A 117 8.80 -9.68 29.42
CA ILE A 117 9.29 -8.80 28.33
C ILE A 117 10.77 -8.52 28.53
N ARG A 118 11.53 -8.75 27.47
CA ARG A 118 12.92 -8.30 27.33
C ARG A 118 13.01 -7.22 26.26
N VAL A 119 13.60 -6.08 26.54
CA VAL A 119 13.83 -5.03 25.54
C VAL A 119 15.29 -5.05 25.12
N VAL A 120 15.50 -5.11 23.82
CA VAL A 120 16.82 -5.15 23.18
C VAL A 120 16.95 -3.95 22.23
N ALA A 121 18.12 -3.32 22.26
CA ALA A 121 18.41 -2.27 21.29
C ALA A 121 18.85 -2.91 19.96
N ASP A 122 18.22 -2.50 18.88
CA ASP A 122 18.53 -2.94 17.53
C ASP A 122 18.64 -1.73 16.59
N GLN A 123 19.79 -1.62 15.93
CA GLN A 123 20.05 -0.53 14.98
C GLN A 123 19.30 -0.69 13.65
N SER A 124 18.86 -1.89 13.32
CA SER A 124 18.05 -2.17 12.12
C SER A 124 16.61 -1.70 12.27
N VAL A 125 16.14 -1.52 13.52
CA VAL A 125 14.80 -1.04 13.82
C VAL A 125 14.75 0.48 13.72
N GLU A 126 13.79 1.00 12.96
CA GLU A 126 13.57 2.43 12.81
C GLU A 126 13.01 3.05 14.10
N ARG A 127 13.22 4.37 14.28
CA ARG A 127 12.63 5.09 15.42
C ARG A 127 11.11 5.03 15.38
N GLY A 128 10.50 4.74 16.52
CA GLY A 128 9.05 4.55 16.64
C GLY A 128 8.57 3.17 16.21
N GLY A 129 9.37 2.39 15.48
CA GLY A 129 9.10 1.00 15.13
C GLY A 129 9.50 0.02 16.23
N CYS A 130 9.04 -1.21 16.13
CA CYS A 130 9.52 -2.33 16.95
C CYS A 130 9.40 -3.65 16.18
N VAL A 131 10.18 -4.63 16.60
CA VAL A 131 10.03 -6.02 16.22
C VAL A 131 9.82 -6.82 17.49
N VAL A 132 8.77 -7.61 17.56
CA VAL A 132 8.43 -8.45 18.70
C VAL A 132 8.65 -9.89 18.32
N GLU A 133 9.52 -10.58 19.04
CA GLU A 133 9.82 -11.98 18.85
C GLU A 133 9.31 -12.82 20.03
N SER A 134 8.71 -13.97 19.73
CA SER A 134 8.25 -14.96 20.68
C SER A 134 8.60 -16.37 20.22
N ASP A 135 8.44 -17.37 21.07
CA ASP A 135 8.68 -18.77 20.73
C ASP A 135 7.81 -19.27 19.57
N MET A 136 6.66 -18.62 19.33
CA MET A 136 5.69 -18.98 18.28
C MET A 136 5.83 -18.15 17.00
N GLY A 137 6.74 -17.18 16.95
CA GLY A 137 7.00 -16.35 15.80
C GLY A 137 7.24 -14.88 16.15
N GLY A 138 7.51 -14.08 15.12
CA GLY A 138 7.80 -12.65 15.26
C GLY A 138 6.76 -11.76 14.57
N ILE A 139 6.58 -10.56 15.09
CA ILE A 139 5.76 -9.51 14.49
C ILE A 139 6.67 -8.31 14.20
N ASP A 140 6.82 -8.00 12.93
CA ASP A 140 7.52 -6.78 12.51
C ASP A 140 6.53 -5.62 12.44
N ALA A 141 6.66 -4.72 13.39
CA ALA A 141 5.89 -3.48 13.49
C ALA A 141 6.76 -2.25 13.16
N ASN A 142 7.76 -2.39 12.30
CA ASN A 142 8.44 -1.26 11.69
C ASN A 142 7.45 -0.43 10.85
N ILE A 143 7.63 0.87 10.87
CA ILE A 143 6.73 1.79 10.16
C ILE A 143 6.76 1.52 8.65
N THR A 144 7.94 1.30 8.09
CA THR A 144 8.10 0.95 6.68
C THR A 144 7.36 -0.34 6.32
N THR A 145 7.49 -1.39 7.13
CA THR A 145 6.79 -2.67 6.92
C THR A 145 5.27 -2.52 6.95
N GLN A 146 4.75 -1.72 7.88
CA GLN A 146 3.31 -1.44 7.96
C GLN A 146 2.81 -0.66 6.74
N LEU A 147 3.56 0.32 6.25
CA LEU A 147 3.21 1.09 5.06
C LEU A 147 3.29 0.24 3.78
N GLU A 148 4.26 -0.67 3.68
CA GLU A 148 4.37 -1.63 2.59
C GLU A 148 3.19 -2.61 2.56
N ALA A 149 2.71 -3.05 3.71
CA ALA A 149 1.51 -3.87 3.81
C ALA A 149 0.27 -3.13 3.28
N ILE A 150 0.11 -1.83 3.64
CA ILE A 150 -0.98 -0.99 3.12
C ILE A 150 -0.82 -0.80 1.60
N ARG A 151 0.39 -0.54 1.11
CA ARG A 151 0.69 -0.40 -0.33
C ARG A 151 0.28 -1.66 -1.11
N SER A 152 0.59 -2.84 -0.58
CA SER A 152 0.21 -4.10 -1.21
C SER A 152 -1.31 -4.28 -1.29
N MET A 153 -2.05 -3.91 -0.25
CA MET A 153 -3.52 -3.99 -0.24
C MET A 153 -4.18 -3.01 -1.23
N LEU A 154 -3.55 -1.86 -1.49
CA LEU A 154 -4.08 -0.87 -2.44
C LEU A 154 -3.81 -1.25 -3.91
N ASN A 155 -2.86 -2.15 -4.15
CA ASN A 155 -2.48 -2.63 -5.47
C ASN A 155 -3.22 -3.91 -5.89
N GLU A 156 -4.02 -4.51 -5.01
CA GLU A 156 -4.94 -5.61 -5.30
C GLU A 156 -6.29 -5.09 -5.85
#